data_da7a94196e9c49797fcf77b92ccc1944
#
_entry.id   da7a94196e9c49797fcf77b92ccc1944
#
_cell.length_a   1.000
_cell.length_b   1.000
_cell.length_c   1.000
_cell.angle_alpha   90.00
_cell.angle_beta   90.00
_cell.angle_gamma   90.00
#
_symmetry.space_group_name_H-M   'P 1'
#
loop_
_entity.id
_entity.type
_entity.pdbx_description
1 polymer ?
#
loop_
_entity_poly.entity_id
_entity_poly.type
_entity_poly.pdbx_seq_one_letter_code
_entity_poly.pdbx_strand_id
1 'polypeptide(L)'
;MVVAGYLGSLGVMATPYKVEHPRNIPAAYHKPIGQLVTRWGITELYLQSIIWHIWKIADPKVARLLTWDLRAESKVSLFKLLSPRWITDPEQQAELKEIATKASDLREKRNRIAHGLWGHKPGKPNELRLLRIKGNTRILPTSETVSPADVKV
;
A
#
# COMPACT_ATOMS: atom_id res chain seq x y z
N MET A 1 6.18 11.29 -24.90
CA MET A 1 7.16 10.30 -25.39
C MET A 1 6.52 8.93 -25.26
N VAL A 2 6.16 8.32 -26.39
CA VAL A 2 5.42 7.04 -26.43
C VAL A 2 6.43 5.94 -26.22
N VAL A 3 6.34 5.20 -25.09
CA VAL A 3 7.12 3.98 -24.83
C VAL A 3 6.46 2.78 -25.53
N ALA A 4 6.03 2.97 -26.76
CA ALA A 4 5.42 1.88 -27.57
C ALA A 4 6.44 0.96 -28.23
N GLY A 5 7.73 1.27 -28.18
CA GLY A 5 8.74 0.60 -28.98
C GLY A 5 9.50 -0.55 -28.31
N TYR A 6 9.39 -0.76 -26.99
CA TYR A 6 10.27 -1.72 -26.30
C TYR A 6 9.62 -3.02 -25.80
N LEU A 7 8.31 -3.16 -25.94
CA LEU A 7 7.59 -4.36 -25.47
C LEU A 7 7.31 -5.41 -26.57
N GLY A 8 7.69 -5.15 -27.81
CA GLY A 8 7.40 -6.02 -28.94
C GLY A 8 8.24 -7.30 -29.02
N SER A 9 9.39 -7.37 -28.35
CA SER A 9 10.32 -8.51 -28.47
C SER A 9 10.16 -9.61 -27.41
N LEU A 10 9.31 -9.39 -26.40
CA LEU A 10 9.16 -10.33 -25.26
C LEU A 10 7.87 -11.15 -25.30
N GLY A 11 7.11 -11.17 -26.39
CA GLY A 11 5.84 -11.91 -26.44
C GLY A 11 4.80 -11.43 -25.43
N VAL A 12 4.96 -10.23 -24.88
CA VAL A 12 4.02 -9.61 -23.95
C VAL A 12 2.80 -9.18 -24.74
N MET A 13 1.65 -9.80 -24.50
CA MET A 13 0.39 -9.34 -25.06
C MET A 13 0.25 -7.85 -24.81
N ALA A 14 0.08 -7.07 -25.88
CA ALA A 14 -0.15 -5.63 -25.80
C ALA A 14 -1.33 -5.40 -24.84
N THR A 15 -1.10 -4.70 -23.76
CA THR A 15 -2.19 -4.36 -22.83
C THR A 15 -3.13 -3.39 -23.54
N PRO A 16 -4.46 -3.57 -23.44
CA PRO A 16 -5.42 -2.65 -24.04
C PRO A 16 -5.47 -1.31 -23.29
N TYR A 17 -4.47 -1.02 -22.47
CA TYR A 17 -4.40 0.18 -21.62
C TYR A 17 -3.19 1.01 -22.00
N LYS A 18 -3.42 2.32 -22.08
CA LYS A 18 -2.35 3.31 -22.13
C LYS A 18 -1.90 3.61 -20.72
N VAL A 19 -0.66 3.29 -20.40
CA VAL A 19 -0.05 3.63 -19.11
C VAL A 19 0.22 5.15 -19.10
N GLU A 20 -0.23 5.80 -18.04
CA GLU A 20 -0.02 7.23 -17.84
C GLU A 20 1.25 7.50 -17.02
N HIS A 21 1.95 8.55 -17.40
CA HIS A 21 3.01 9.08 -16.57
C HIS A 21 2.41 9.65 -15.26
N PRO A 22 3.05 9.52 -14.08
CA PRO A 22 2.53 10.06 -12.82
C PRO A 22 2.10 11.53 -12.88
N ARG A 23 2.74 12.34 -13.73
CA ARG A 23 2.39 13.75 -13.93
C ARG A 23 1.01 13.96 -14.60
N ASN A 24 0.51 12.94 -15.27
CA ASN A 24 -0.79 13.01 -15.97
C ASN A 24 -1.96 12.51 -15.10
N ILE A 25 -1.68 12.13 -13.85
CA ILE A 25 -2.74 11.79 -12.90
C ILE A 25 -3.52 13.07 -12.59
N PRO A 26 -4.86 13.07 -12.77
CA PRO A 26 -5.67 14.25 -12.55
C PRO A 26 -5.50 14.82 -11.14
N ALA A 27 -5.49 16.14 -11.01
CA ALA A 27 -5.26 16.84 -9.73
C ALA A 27 -6.23 16.40 -8.61
N ALA A 28 -7.45 15.98 -8.97
CA ALA A 28 -8.43 15.45 -8.02
C ALA A 28 -7.94 14.23 -7.21
N TYR A 29 -6.94 13.50 -7.71
CA TYR A 29 -6.36 12.33 -7.03
C TYR A 29 -5.17 12.69 -6.12
N HIS A 30 -4.50 13.82 -6.36
CA HIS A 30 -3.26 14.15 -5.64
C HIS A 30 -3.49 14.29 -4.13
N LYS A 31 -4.54 15.03 -3.73
CA LYS A 31 -4.88 15.20 -2.31
C LYS A 31 -5.25 13.89 -1.62
N PRO A 32 -6.18 13.06 -2.15
CA PRO A 32 -6.48 11.75 -1.58
C PRO A 32 -5.26 10.82 -1.48
N ILE A 33 -4.42 10.77 -2.51
CA ILE A 33 -3.19 9.96 -2.49
C ILE A 33 -2.25 10.44 -1.39
N GLY A 34 -2.02 11.76 -1.30
CA GLY A 34 -1.18 12.35 -0.27
C GLY A 34 -1.71 12.03 1.14
N GLN A 35 -3.01 12.15 1.36
CA GLN A 35 -3.65 11.80 2.63
C GLN A 35 -3.48 10.32 2.99
N LEU A 36 -3.66 9.42 2.03
CA LEU A 36 -3.48 7.99 2.22
C LEU A 36 -2.04 7.66 2.63
N VAL A 37 -1.06 8.23 1.94
CA VAL A 37 0.38 8.00 2.23
C VAL A 37 0.74 8.55 3.62
N THR A 38 0.27 9.75 3.96
CA THR A 38 0.53 10.37 5.27
C THR A 38 -0.11 9.56 6.40
N ARG A 39 -1.37 9.17 6.26
CA ARG A 39 -2.05 8.34 7.27
C ARG A 39 -1.37 6.99 7.46
N TRP A 40 -0.92 6.37 6.36
CA TRP A 40 -0.15 5.14 6.48
C TRP A 40 1.16 5.36 7.26
N GLY A 41 1.91 6.43 6.97
CA GLY A 41 3.14 6.74 7.71
C GLY A 41 2.91 6.90 9.22
N ILE A 42 1.82 7.57 9.60
CA ILE A 42 1.42 7.71 11.00
C ILE A 42 1.06 6.35 11.61
N THR A 43 0.27 5.54 10.90
CA THR A 43 -0.11 4.19 11.36
C THR A 43 1.12 3.30 11.56
N GLU A 44 2.06 3.35 10.63
CA GLU A 44 3.32 2.59 10.73
C GLU A 44 4.16 3.01 11.94
N LEU A 45 4.22 4.31 12.24
CA LEU A 45 4.90 4.84 13.41
C LEU A 45 4.25 4.34 14.71
N TYR A 46 2.91 4.35 14.80
CA TYR A 46 2.21 3.83 15.97
C TYR A 46 2.43 2.33 16.16
N LEU A 47 2.34 1.54 15.10
CA LEU A 47 2.63 0.10 15.18
C LEU A 47 4.05 -0.15 15.70
N GLN A 48 5.01 0.60 15.21
CA GLN A 48 6.40 0.52 15.66
C GLN A 48 6.54 0.89 17.14
N SER A 49 5.89 1.95 17.60
CA SER A 49 5.91 2.38 19.01
C SER A 49 5.28 1.34 19.92
N ILE A 50 4.19 0.70 19.51
CA ILE A 50 3.55 -0.37 20.28
C ILE A 50 4.47 -1.59 20.37
N ILE A 51 5.14 -1.97 19.27
CA ILE A 51 6.12 -3.07 19.26
C ILE A 51 7.24 -2.78 20.25
N TRP A 52 7.78 -1.57 20.30
CA TRP A 52 8.81 -1.17 21.26
C TRP A 52 8.33 -1.30 22.70
N HIS A 53 7.10 -0.86 22.96
CA HIS A 53 6.49 -0.97 24.27
C HIS A 53 6.32 -2.43 24.71
N ILE A 54 5.81 -3.28 23.83
CA ILE A 54 5.64 -4.72 24.08
C ILE A 54 7.00 -5.39 24.36
N TRP A 55 8.03 -5.03 23.62
CA TRP A 55 9.39 -5.57 23.82
C TRP A 55 10.10 -4.96 25.02
N LYS A 56 9.50 -4.00 25.72
CA LYS A 56 10.10 -3.29 26.85
C LYS A 56 11.47 -2.68 26.52
N ILE A 57 11.66 -2.21 25.30
CA ILE A 57 12.89 -1.57 24.90
C ILE A 57 12.91 -0.15 25.44
N ALA A 58 13.70 0.08 26.49
CA ALA A 58 13.77 1.36 27.16
C ALA A 58 14.56 2.42 26.37
N ASP A 59 15.56 1.99 25.59
CA ASP A 59 16.37 2.90 24.78
C ASP A 59 15.77 3.08 23.37
N PRO A 60 15.29 4.30 23.04
CA PRO A 60 14.71 4.58 21.72
C PRO A 60 15.70 4.40 20.56
N LYS A 61 17.02 4.53 20.80
CA LYS A 61 18.03 4.32 19.76
C LYS A 61 18.14 2.83 19.42
N VAL A 62 18.17 1.97 20.44
CA VAL A 62 18.16 0.52 20.26
C VAL A 62 16.86 0.08 19.60
N ALA A 63 15.71 0.59 20.06
CA ALA A 63 14.41 0.31 19.47
C ALA A 63 14.36 0.65 17.98
N ARG A 64 14.89 1.81 17.62
CA ARG A 64 14.98 2.25 16.21
C ARG A 64 15.88 1.32 15.40
N LEU A 65 17.07 0.98 15.89
CA LEU A 65 18.00 0.07 15.18
C LEU A 65 17.36 -1.28 14.90
N LEU A 66 16.62 -1.84 15.86
CA LEU A 66 15.95 -3.14 15.70
C LEU A 66 14.79 -3.13 14.71
N THR A 67 14.17 -1.98 14.48
CA THR A 67 12.96 -1.89 13.67
C THR A 67 13.11 -1.06 12.39
N TRP A 68 14.26 -0.41 12.19
CA TRP A 68 14.50 0.49 11.06
C TRP A 68 14.31 -0.20 9.71
N ASP A 69 14.92 -1.38 9.55
CA ASP A 69 14.88 -2.13 8.29
C ASP A 69 13.65 -3.02 8.15
N LEU A 70 12.78 -3.04 9.17
CA LEU A 70 11.55 -3.84 9.08
C LEU A 70 10.60 -3.22 8.06
N ARG A 71 10.25 -4.02 7.05
CA ARG A 71 9.20 -3.64 6.11
C ARG A 71 7.87 -3.46 6.84
N ALA A 72 7.01 -2.62 6.31
CA ALA A 72 5.67 -2.38 6.84
C ALA A 72 4.87 -3.67 7.09
N GLU A 73 5.00 -4.65 6.22
CA GLU A 73 4.39 -5.99 6.37
C GLU A 73 4.90 -6.72 7.61
N SER A 74 6.21 -6.69 7.83
CA SER A 74 6.84 -7.32 8.99
C SER A 74 6.38 -6.66 10.29
N LYS A 75 6.22 -5.33 10.32
CA LYS A 75 5.71 -4.60 11.49
C LYS A 75 4.27 -5.01 11.81
N VAL A 76 3.40 -5.11 10.81
CA VAL A 76 2.02 -5.58 11.01
C VAL A 76 1.99 -7.04 11.48
N SER A 77 2.84 -7.89 10.92
CA SER A 77 2.94 -9.31 11.31
C SER A 77 3.45 -9.46 12.74
N LEU A 78 4.47 -8.69 13.13
CA LEU A 78 4.96 -8.66 14.51
C LEU A 78 3.90 -8.17 15.49
N PHE A 79 3.19 -7.10 15.14
CA PHE A 79 2.09 -6.60 15.96
C PHE A 79 1.02 -7.69 16.19
N LYS A 80 0.60 -8.40 15.14
CA LYS A 80 -0.35 -9.52 15.22
C LYS A 80 0.17 -10.67 16.08
N LEU A 81 1.45 -10.96 16.02
CA LEU A 81 2.08 -12.05 16.76
C LEU A 81 2.23 -11.71 18.25
N LEU A 82 2.62 -10.48 18.55
CA LEU A 82 3.00 -10.07 19.90
C LEU A 82 1.81 -9.68 20.76
N SER A 83 0.83 -8.98 20.20
CA SER A 83 -0.29 -8.44 20.97
C SER A 83 -1.05 -9.51 21.78
N PRO A 84 -1.40 -10.72 21.29
CA PRO A 84 -2.10 -11.72 22.09
C PRO A 84 -1.27 -12.31 23.23
N ARG A 85 0.06 -12.20 23.16
CA ARG A 85 0.96 -12.76 24.18
C ARG A 85 1.13 -11.86 25.40
N TRP A 86 0.91 -10.55 25.20
CA TRP A 86 1.17 -9.56 26.24
C TRP A 86 -0.11 -8.96 26.82
N ILE A 87 -1.22 -9.07 26.10
CA ILE A 87 -2.52 -8.58 26.51
C ILE A 87 -3.42 -9.79 26.73
N THR A 88 -3.81 -10.00 27.97
CA THR A 88 -4.61 -11.18 28.39
C THR A 88 -6.10 -10.88 28.45
N ASP A 89 -6.47 -9.59 28.45
CA ASP A 89 -7.87 -9.17 28.44
C ASP A 89 -8.50 -9.47 27.06
N PRO A 90 -9.58 -10.26 27.01
CA PRO A 90 -10.22 -10.65 25.75
C PRO A 90 -10.78 -9.48 24.94
N GLU A 91 -11.29 -8.43 25.61
CA GLU A 91 -11.84 -7.25 24.94
C GLU A 91 -10.73 -6.46 24.26
N GLN A 92 -9.64 -6.21 24.95
CA GLN A 92 -8.46 -5.56 24.37
C GLN A 92 -7.81 -6.38 23.28
N GLN A 93 -7.80 -7.72 23.39
CA GLN A 93 -7.34 -8.58 22.31
C GLN A 93 -8.19 -8.44 21.04
N ALA A 94 -9.51 -8.36 21.19
CA ALA A 94 -10.42 -8.15 20.06
C ALA A 94 -10.15 -6.79 19.37
N GLU A 95 -10.00 -5.72 20.14
CA GLU A 95 -9.65 -4.40 19.61
C GLU A 95 -8.32 -4.41 18.86
N LEU A 96 -7.29 -5.03 19.41
CA LEU A 96 -5.97 -5.13 18.76
C LEU A 96 -6.02 -5.92 17.46
N LYS A 97 -6.83 -6.97 17.42
CA LYS A 97 -7.06 -7.74 16.20
C LYS A 97 -7.75 -6.90 15.12
N GLU A 98 -8.71 -6.07 15.51
CA GLU A 98 -9.37 -5.14 14.60
C GLU A 98 -8.40 -4.08 14.07
N ILE A 99 -7.59 -3.48 14.95
CA ILE A 99 -6.53 -2.52 14.57
C ILE A 99 -5.56 -3.17 13.58
N ALA A 100 -5.11 -4.41 13.87
CA ALA A 100 -4.20 -5.14 13.00
C ALA A 100 -4.81 -5.42 11.61
N THR A 101 -6.09 -5.69 11.55
CA THR A 101 -6.82 -5.90 10.30
C THR A 101 -6.90 -4.59 9.50
N LYS A 102 -7.36 -3.52 10.14
CA LYS A 102 -7.44 -2.18 9.52
C LYS A 102 -6.07 -1.69 9.03
N ALA A 103 -5.00 -1.94 9.80
CA ALA A 103 -3.64 -1.61 9.39
C ALA A 103 -3.18 -2.42 8.16
N SER A 104 -3.54 -3.71 8.09
CA SER A 104 -3.26 -4.54 6.91
C SER A 104 -3.96 -4.01 5.66
N ASP A 105 -5.25 -3.67 5.78
CA ASP A 105 -6.07 -3.16 4.68
C ASP A 105 -5.55 -1.81 4.18
N LEU A 106 -5.21 -0.92 5.12
CA LEU A 106 -4.64 0.38 4.80
C LEU A 106 -3.29 0.25 4.08
N ARG A 107 -2.43 -0.67 4.55
CA ARG A 107 -1.15 -0.98 3.91
C ARG A 107 -1.36 -1.47 2.47
N GLU A 108 -2.27 -2.42 2.28
CA GLU A 108 -2.55 -2.96 0.96
C GLU A 108 -3.11 -1.89 0.03
N LYS A 109 -4.03 -1.08 0.51
CA LYS A 109 -4.59 0.05 -0.23
C LYS A 109 -3.50 1.04 -0.62
N ARG A 110 -2.64 1.44 0.33
CA ARG A 110 -1.50 2.34 0.07
C ARG A 110 -0.55 1.75 -0.96
N ASN A 111 -0.16 0.48 -0.81
CA ASN A 111 0.77 -0.16 -1.73
C ASN A 111 0.18 -0.25 -3.14
N ARG A 112 -1.09 -0.58 -3.26
CA ARG A 112 -1.81 -0.60 -4.52
C ARG A 112 -1.82 0.77 -5.20
N ILE A 113 -2.17 1.81 -4.45
CA ILE A 113 -2.29 3.18 -4.96
C ILE A 113 -0.92 3.79 -5.28
N ALA A 114 0.06 3.66 -4.37
CA ALA A 114 1.36 4.31 -4.49
C ALA A 114 2.31 3.62 -5.47
N HIS A 115 2.18 2.31 -5.66
CA HIS A 115 3.06 1.52 -6.51
C HIS A 115 2.36 0.92 -7.74
N GLY A 116 1.05 1.13 -7.88
CA GLY A 116 0.31 0.67 -9.04
C GLY A 116 0.63 1.49 -10.29
N LEU A 117 0.50 0.86 -11.43
CA LEU A 117 0.55 1.55 -12.72
C LEU A 117 -0.81 2.18 -13.01
N TRP A 118 -0.81 3.48 -13.19
CA TRP A 118 -2.00 4.21 -13.57
C TRP A 118 -2.14 4.26 -15.10
N GLY A 119 -3.34 4.09 -15.60
CA GLY A 119 -3.60 4.15 -17.02
C GLY A 119 -5.07 4.35 -17.33
N HIS A 120 -5.41 4.48 -18.60
CA HIS A 120 -6.79 4.56 -19.07
C HIS A 120 -6.99 3.70 -20.31
N LYS A 121 -8.23 3.35 -20.62
CA LYS A 121 -8.56 2.73 -21.90
C LYS A 121 -8.43 3.73 -23.03
N PRO A 122 -7.92 3.32 -24.19
CA PRO A 122 -7.98 4.14 -25.39
C PRO A 122 -9.41 4.64 -25.64
N GLY A 123 -9.58 5.94 -25.92
CA GLY A 123 -10.89 6.56 -26.11
C GLY A 123 -11.66 6.94 -24.85
N LYS A 124 -11.12 6.63 -23.64
CA LYS A 124 -11.76 6.96 -22.35
C LYS A 124 -10.77 7.63 -21.40
N PRO A 125 -10.26 8.81 -21.71
CA PRO A 125 -9.20 9.45 -20.91
C PRO A 125 -9.63 9.83 -19.49
N ASN A 126 -10.93 9.96 -19.24
CA ASN A 126 -11.49 10.33 -17.93
C ASN A 126 -11.70 9.13 -17.00
N GLU A 127 -11.58 7.89 -17.50
CA GLU A 127 -11.66 6.69 -16.69
C GLU A 127 -10.26 6.25 -16.26
N LEU A 128 -9.76 6.82 -15.18
CA LEU A 128 -8.48 6.39 -14.63
C LEU A 128 -8.60 5.00 -14.02
N ARG A 129 -7.65 4.14 -14.34
CA ARG A 129 -7.58 2.76 -13.87
C ARG A 129 -6.24 2.46 -13.24
N LEU A 130 -6.29 1.64 -12.22
CA LEU A 130 -5.11 1.10 -11.57
C LEU A 130 -4.83 -0.29 -12.17
N LEU A 131 -3.68 -0.42 -12.81
CA LEU A 131 -3.24 -1.66 -13.44
C LEU A 131 -2.42 -2.46 -12.43
N ARG A 132 -2.75 -3.74 -12.28
CA ARG A 132 -2.04 -4.65 -11.38
C ARG A 132 -1.09 -5.52 -12.17
N ILE A 133 0.19 -5.51 -11.81
CA ILE A 133 1.18 -6.45 -12.32
C ILE A 133 1.23 -7.62 -11.33
N LYS A 134 0.82 -8.80 -11.77
CA LYS A 134 1.00 -10.04 -11.00
C LYS A 134 2.10 -10.88 -11.63
N GLY A 135 3.15 -11.13 -10.84
CA GLY A 135 4.26 -12.02 -11.22
C GLY A 135 5.27 -11.42 -12.18
N ASN A 136 6.40 -12.10 -12.34
CA ASN A 136 7.53 -11.62 -13.15
C ASN A 136 7.30 -11.68 -14.68
N THR A 137 6.20 -12.23 -15.18
CA THR A 137 6.05 -12.54 -16.59
C THR A 137 4.67 -12.28 -17.21
N ARG A 138 3.65 -11.92 -16.45
CA ARG A 138 2.33 -11.63 -17.02
C ARG A 138 1.71 -10.40 -16.38
N ILE A 139 1.58 -9.35 -17.18
CA ILE A 139 0.63 -8.27 -16.89
C ILE A 139 -0.76 -8.86 -17.11
N LEU A 140 -1.36 -9.40 -16.06
CA LEU A 140 -2.78 -9.70 -16.10
C LEU A 140 -3.51 -8.37 -15.94
N PRO A 141 -4.30 -7.96 -16.92
CA PRO A 141 -5.04 -6.69 -16.86
C PRO A 141 -6.25 -6.81 -15.94
N THR A 142 -6.04 -7.11 -14.67
CA THR A 142 -7.06 -6.79 -13.68
C THR A 142 -7.00 -5.29 -13.47
N SER A 143 -7.76 -4.55 -14.26
CA SER A 143 -7.87 -3.12 -14.11
C SER A 143 -9.09 -2.79 -13.26
N GLU A 144 -8.88 -2.04 -12.23
CA GLU A 144 -9.92 -1.49 -11.39
C GLU A 144 -10.11 -0.01 -11.74
N THR A 145 -11.35 0.39 -11.99
CA THR A 145 -11.67 1.82 -12.11
C THR A 145 -11.57 2.42 -10.72
N VAL A 146 -10.77 3.46 -10.56
CA VAL A 146 -10.54 4.11 -9.27
C VAL A 146 -11.06 5.54 -9.36
N SER A 147 -11.99 5.89 -8.50
CA SER A 147 -12.42 7.28 -8.31
C SER A 147 -11.59 7.96 -7.21
N PRO A 148 -11.56 9.29 -7.13
CA PRO A 148 -10.94 9.99 -6.00
C PRO A 148 -11.55 9.60 -4.65
N ALA A 149 -12.83 9.18 -4.62
CA ALA A 149 -13.50 8.70 -3.42
C ALA A 149 -12.95 7.34 -2.95
N ASP A 150 -12.57 6.45 -3.87
CA ASP A 150 -12.00 5.14 -3.55
C ASP A 150 -10.61 5.25 -2.92
N VAL A 151 -9.93 6.37 -3.12
CA VAL A 151 -8.60 6.65 -2.53
C VAL A 151 -8.73 7.20 -1.10
N LYS A 152 -9.88 7.81 -0.75
CA LYS A 152 -10.10 8.36 0.59
C LYS A 152 -10.02 7.26 1.66
N VAL A 153 -9.48 7.63 2.80
CA VAL A 153 -9.31 6.80 4.01
C VAL A 153 -10.13 7.39 5.13
#